data_e2591462a8e4c55d65644fbabeca6f3a
#
_entry.id   e2591462a8e4c55d65644fbabeca6f3a
#
_cell.length_a   1.000
_cell.length_b   1.000
_cell.length_c   1.000
_cell.angle_alpha   90.00
_cell.angle_beta   90.00
_cell.angle_gamma   90.00
#
_symmetry.space_group_name_H-M   'P 1'
#
loop_
_entity.id
_entity.type
_entity.pdbx_description
1 polymer ?
#
loop_
_entity_poly.entity_id
_entity_poly.type
_entity_poly.pdbx_seq_one_letter_code
_entity_poly.pdbx_strand_id
1 'polypeptide(L)'
;SQAEWYEAKARVAQDELSAVQAENNRRLSLLDLSQLLELPSPDDFAIVSPATDSIAGLKIQTSPAEVYAEAVLTKPSVKAAQYRLEGAEKSIRMAKGAYYPQLSFGAGISTNFYNVSGMENGNFGSQLRDNFSQYIGFSLSVPIFNRFETRNRVRSARIQQHTYYWQLEESKKTLYKEIQQAYYNAVNAETQYHSSLTADEAAQASFLLMKEKYTNGKANATEYNESRTAWMKAVSDRLQAKYDYLFRTKILDFYRGIPLTL
;
A
#
# COMPACT_ATOMS: atom_id res chain seq x y z
N SER A 1 13.00 54.91 -2.44
CA SER A 1 14.12 55.12 -3.42
C SER A 1 13.91 54.26 -4.66
N GLN A 2 14.59 54.53 -5.77
CA GLN A 2 14.53 53.68 -6.95
C GLN A 2 14.97 52.24 -6.64
N ALA A 3 15.91 52.04 -5.73
CA ALA A 3 16.36 50.73 -5.29
C ALA A 3 15.23 49.93 -4.59
N GLU A 4 14.49 50.56 -3.69
CA GLU A 4 13.34 49.94 -3.01
C GLU A 4 12.24 49.52 -4.03
N TRP A 5 12.02 50.30 -5.06
CA TRP A 5 11.07 49.96 -6.10
C TRP A 5 11.48 48.71 -6.89
N TYR A 6 12.77 48.61 -7.30
CA TYR A 6 13.27 47.41 -7.98
C TYR A 6 13.26 46.19 -7.06
N GLU A 7 13.58 46.34 -5.80
CA GLU A 7 13.51 45.26 -4.80
C GLU A 7 12.08 44.74 -4.62
N ALA A 8 11.10 45.67 -4.49
CA ALA A 8 9.71 45.30 -4.41
C ALA A 8 9.22 44.59 -5.66
N LYS A 9 9.62 45.04 -6.85
CA LYS A 9 9.29 44.39 -8.13
C LYS A 9 9.88 42.99 -8.24
N ALA A 10 11.13 42.80 -7.80
CA ALA A 10 11.77 41.47 -7.79
C ALA A 10 11.05 40.51 -6.82
N ARG A 11 10.64 41.02 -5.65
CA ARG A 11 9.88 40.24 -4.65
C ARG A 11 8.51 39.81 -5.19
N VAL A 12 7.77 40.71 -5.85
CA VAL A 12 6.48 40.37 -6.48
C VAL A 12 6.69 39.24 -7.52
N ALA A 13 7.69 39.34 -8.40
CA ALA A 13 7.96 38.32 -9.39
C ALA A 13 8.32 36.95 -8.75
N GLN A 14 9.06 36.97 -7.62
CA GLN A 14 9.37 35.76 -6.87
C GLN A 14 8.14 35.14 -6.18
N ASP A 15 7.26 35.98 -5.64
CA ASP A 15 6.00 35.53 -5.01
C ASP A 15 5.03 34.96 -6.06
N GLU A 16 4.93 35.59 -7.25
CA GLU A 16 4.17 35.08 -8.38
C GLU A 16 4.69 33.70 -8.86
N LEU A 17 6.01 33.53 -8.98
CA LEU A 17 6.61 32.24 -9.30
C LEU A 17 6.26 31.18 -8.26
N SER A 18 6.37 31.52 -6.98
CA SER A 18 6.05 30.62 -5.87
C SER A 18 4.57 30.22 -5.88
N ALA A 19 3.66 31.15 -6.18
CA ALA A 19 2.22 30.87 -6.30
C ALA A 19 1.93 29.95 -7.48
N VAL A 20 2.55 30.16 -8.64
CA VAL A 20 2.39 29.27 -9.81
C VAL A 20 2.92 27.87 -9.51
N GLN A 21 4.08 27.75 -8.83
CA GLN A 21 4.61 26.46 -8.42
C GLN A 21 3.70 25.73 -7.44
N ALA A 22 3.15 26.43 -6.45
CA ALA A 22 2.20 25.84 -5.48
C ALA A 22 0.92 25.35 -6.17
N GLU A 23 0.37 26.14 -7.12
CA GLU A 23 -0.81 25.72 -7.89
C GLU A 23 -0.51 24.52 -8.79
N ASN A 24 0.67 24.47 -9.42
CA ASN A 24 1.09 23.30 -10.20
C ASN A 24 1.21 22.05 -9.32
N ASN A 25 1.83 22.16 -8.15
CA ASN A 25 1.94 21.05 -7.20
C ASN A 25 0.56 20.56 -6.73
N ARG A 26 -0.38 21.49 -6.49
CA ARG A 26 -1.76 21.14 -6.14
C ARG A 26 -2.44 20.35 -7.26
N ARG A 27 -2.29 20.78 -8.52
CA ARG A 27 -2.85 20.06 -9.68
C ARG A 27 -2.23 18.68 -9.87
N LEU A 28 -0.92 18.56 -9.72
CA LEU A 28 -0.24 17.25 -9.79
C LEU A 28 -0.72 16.31 -8.68
N SER A 29 -0.89 16.80 -7.46
CA SER A 29 -1.41 15.99 -6.35
C SER A 29 -2.86 15.54 -6.58
N LEU A 30 -3.69 16.37 -7.21
CA LEU A 30 -5.05 15.97 -7.60
C LEU A 30 -5.03 14.94 -8.73
N LEU A 31 -4.12 15.08 -9.69
CA LEU A 31 -3.92 14.10 -10.76
C LEU A 31 -3.49 12.73 -10.19
N ASP A 32 -2.50 12.71 -9.29
CA ASP A 32 -2.04 11.49 -8.64
C ASP A 32 -3.20 10.81 -7.87
N LEU A 33 -3.99 11.60 -7.14
CA LEU A 33 -5.15 11.08 -6.41
C LEU A 33 -6.24 10.55 -7.34
N SER A 34 -6.52 11.26 -8.45
CA SER A 34 -7.49 10.79 -9.43
C SER A 34 -7.07 9.47 -10.09
N GLN A 35 -5.77 9.29 -10.35
CA GLN A 35 -5.22 8.02 -10.84
C GLN A 35 -5.35 6.89 -9.81
N LEU A 36 -5.06 7.17 -8.53
CA LEU A 36 -5.25 6.18 -7.46
C LEU A 36 -6.71 5.74 -7.29
N LEU A 37 -7.65 6.63 -7.63
CA LEU A 37 -9.09 6.35 -7.62
C LEU A 37 -9.61 5.79 -8.95
N GLU A 38 -8.73 5.58 -9.94
CA GLU A 38 -9.08 5.11 -11.29
C GLU A 38 -10.17 5.98 -11.99
N LEU A 39 -10.13 7.30 -11.74
CA LEU A 39 -11.06 8.22 -12.36
C LEU A 39 -10.67 8.50 -13.83
N PRO A 40 -11.64 8.63 -14.75
CA PRO A 40 -11.36 8.82 -16.17
C PRO A 40 -10.77 10.19 -16.52
N SER A 41 -11.01 11.22 -15.71
CA SER A 41 -10.45 12.57 -15.85
C SER A 41 -10.28 13.23 -14.48
N PRO A 42 -9.19 14.00 -14.27
CA PRO A 42 -9.04 14.84 -13.08
C PRO A 42 -9.82 16.15 -13.13
N ASP A 43 -10.37 16.55 -14.29
CA ASP A 43 -10.91 17.92 -14.52
C ASP A 43 -12.17 18.21 -13.68
N ASP A 44 -12.97 17.18 -13.38
CA ASP A 44 -14.18 17.30 -12.56
C ASP A 44 -13.97 16.82 -11.11
N PHE A 45 -12.71 16.56 -10.72
CA PHE A 45 -12.40 16.05 -9.40
C PHE A 45 -12.00 17.17 -8.44
N ALA A 46 -12.75 17.32 -7.35
CA ALA A 46 -12.47 18.26 -6.28
C ALA A 46 -12.50 17.55 -4.93
N ILE A 47 -11.59 17.96 -4.05
CA ILE A 47 -11.58 17.51 -2.66
C ILE A 47 -12.39 18.47 -1.81
N VAL A 48 -13.34 17.92 -1.05
CA VAL A 48 -14.02 18.68 0.00
C VAL A 48 -13.07 18.83 1.18
N SER A 49 -12.82 20.08 1.60
CA SER A 49 -12.02 20.32 2.80
C SER A 49 -12.74 19.76 4.03
N PRO A 50 -12.11 18.88 4.82
CA PRO A 50 -12.74 18.34 6.01
C PRO A 50 -13.05 19.45 7.02
N ALA A 51 -14.17 19.30 7.75
CA ALA A 51 -14.50 20.19 8.86
C ALA A 51 -13.42 20.03 9.95
N THR A 52 -12.57 21.01 10.05
CA THR A 52 -11.34 20.96 10.88
C THR A 52 -11.56 21.25 12.37
N ASP A 53 -12.80 21.47 12.79
CA ASP A 53 -13.16 21.74 14.19
C ASP A 53 -13.01 20.49 15.08
N SER A 54 -13.02 19.29 14.47
CA SER A 54 -12.85 18.02 15.18
C SER A 54 -11.42 17.67 15.60
N ILE A 55 -10.41 18.42 15.14
CA ILE A 55 -8.99 18.11 15.43
C ILE A 55 -8.61 18.38 16.89
N ALA A 56 -9.26 19.35 17.55
CA ALA A 56 -9.00 19.66 18.95
C ALA A 56 -9.32 18.51 19.93
N GLY A 57 -10.08 17.51 19.50
CA GLY A 57 -10.45 16.32 20.28
C GLY A 57 -9.64 15.06 19.95
N LEU A 58 -8.79 15.07 18.93
CA LEU A 58 -7.95 13.94 18.59
C LEU A 58 -6.85 13.77 19.64
N LYS A 59 -6.90 12.65 20.36
CA LYS A 59 -5.83 12.24 21.28
C LYS A 59 -5.38 10.84 20.92
N ILE A 60 -4.08 10.63 20.88
CA ILE A 60 -3.51 9.29 20.70
C ILE A 60 -3.62 8.56 22.04
N GLN A 61 -4.75 7.88 22.26
CA GLN A 61 -5.05 7.21 23.53
C GLN A 61 -4.63 5.74 23.55
N THR A 62 -4.36 5.12 22.39
CA THR A 62 -4.17 3.67 22.25
C THR A 62 -2.68 3.35 22.15
N SER A 63 -2.20 2.41 22.95
CA SER A 63 -0.80 1.96 22.87
C SER A 63 -0.50 1.17 21.59
N PRO A 64 0.75 1.16 21.10
CA PRO A 64 1.14 0.35 19.94
C PRO A 64 0.82 -1.15 20.10
N ALA A 65 0.89 -1.66 21.33
CA ALA A 65 0.62 -3.05 21.63
C ALA A 65 -0.86 -3.41 21.46
N GLU A 66 -1.77 -2.51 21.87
CA GLU A 66 -3.21 -2.69 21.68
C GLU A 66 -3.60 -2.62 20.21
N VAL A 67 -3.07 -1.63 19.46
CA VAL A 67 -3.28 -1.53 18.01
C VAL A 67 -2.79 -2.80 17.30
N TYR A 68 -1.64 -3.33 17.70
CA TYR A 68 -1.11 -4.57 17.13
C TYR A 68 -1.98 -5.78 17.42
N ALA A 69 -2.51 -5.90 18.64
CA ALA A 69 -3.38 -7.02 19.02
C ALA A 69 -4.66 -7.08 18.15
N GLU A 70 -5.22 -5.92 17.79
CA GLU A 70 -6.36 -5.82 16.86
C GLU A 70 -5.92 -6.08 15.41
N ALA A 71 -4.80 -5.48 14.98
CA ALA A 71 -4.32 -5.55 13.61
C ALA A 71 -3.89 -6.94 13.17
N VAL A 72 -3.22 -7.71 14.03
CA VAL A 72 -2.72 -9.05 13.70
C VAL A 72 -3.83 -10.02 13.31
N LEU A 73 -5.04 -9.82 13.84
CA LEU A 73 -6.22 -10.65 13.55
C LEU A 73 -6.94 -10.25 12.27
N THR A 74 -6.80 -9.00 11.85
CA THR A 74 -7.60 -8.41 10.75
C THR A 74 -6.80 -8.21 9.47
N LYS A 75 -5.49 -7.90 9.56
CA LYS A 75 -4.67 -7.53 8.42
C LYS A 75 -4.53 -8.63 7.37
N PRO A 76 -4.88 -8.34 6.10
CA PRO A 76 -4.82 -9.33 5.01
C PRO A 76 -3.42 -9.90 4.78
N SER A 77 -2.35 -9.12 5.00
CA SER A 77 -0.97 -9.58 4.82
C SER A 77 -0.60 -10.73 5.75
N VAL A 78 -1.01 -10.63 7.04
CA VAL A 78 -0.79 -11.68 8.04
C VAL A 78 -1.65 -12.92 7.73
N LYS A 79 -2.95 -12.72 7.37
CA LYS A 79 -3.82 -13.81 6.94
C LYS A 79 -3.30 -14.54 5.71
N ALA A 80 -2.78 -13.80 4.73
CA ALA A 80 -2.18 -14.42 3.55
C ALA A 80 -0.96 -15.28 3.90
N ALA A 81 -0.09 -14.82 4.81
CA ALA A 81 1.05 -15.61 5.29
C ALA A 81 0.58 -16.86 6.06
N GLN A 82 -0.48 -16.74 6.88
CA GLN A 82 -1.08 -17.86 7.60
C GLN A 82 -1.66 -18.92 6.64
N TYR A 83 -2.42 -18.51 5.63
CA TYR A 83 -2.94 -19.44 4.62
C TYR A 83 -1.85 -20.11 3.80
N ARG A 84 -0.72 -19.43 3.53
CA ARG A 84 0.44 -20.06 2.89
C ARG A 84 1.04 -21.15 3.76
N LEU A 85 1.15 -20.93 5.07
CA LEU A 85 1.59 -21.94 6.02
C LEU A 85 0.64 -23.14 6.07
N GLU A 86 -0.67 -22.92 6.16
CA GLU A 86 -1.68 -23.97 6.10
C GLU A 86 -1.63 -24.76 4.79
N GLY A 87 -1.43 -24.07 3.66
CA GLY A 87 -1.23 -24.69 2.35
C GLY A 87 0.00 -25.59 2.30
N ALA A 88 1.11 -25.17 2.92
CA ALA A 88 2.31 -25.97 3.02
C ALA A 88 2.12 -27.23 3.90
N GLU A 89 1.31 -27.16 4.94
CA GLU A 89 0.92 -28.34 5.72
C GLU A 89 0.12 -29.36 4.89
N LYS A 90 -0.78 -28.88 4.04
CA LYS A 90 -1.51 -29.75 3.11
C LYS A 90 -0.57 -30.33 2.04
N SER A 91 0.43 -29.56 1.60
CA SER A 91 1.46 -30.02 0.65
C SER A 91 2.30 -31.17 1.22
N ILE A 92 2.60 -31.17 2.54
CA ILE A 92 3.23 -32.32 3.18
C ILE A 92 2.36 -33.58 3.11
N ARG A 93 1.04 -33.42 3.36
CA ARG A 93 0.09 -34.56 3.25
C ARG A 93 0.02 -35.07 1.83
N MET A 94 -0.02 -34.19 0.85
CA MET A 94 0.01 -34.52 -0.57
C MET A 94 1.29 -35.27 -0.96
N ALA A 95 2.47 -34.78 -0.51
CA ALA A 95 3.73 -35.47 -0.74
C ALA A 95 3.78 -36.89 -0.11
N LYS A 96 3.17 -37.08 1.07
CA LYS A 96 3.02 -38.39 1.70
C LYS A 96 2.09 -39.32 0.94
N GLY A 97 1.14 -38.77 0.16
CA GLY A 97 0.24 -39.52 -0.70
C GLY A 97 0.97 -40.44 -1.67
N ALA A 98 2.17 -40.06 -2.11
CA ALA A 98 3.01 -40.87 -3.00
C ALA A 98 3.56 -42.18 -2.37
N TYR A 99 3.35 -42.42 -1.07
CA TYR A 99 3.61 -43.72 -0.44
C TYR A 99 2.49 -44.73 -0.63
N TYR A 100 1.29 -44.27 -1.01
CA TYR A 100 0.11 -45.12 -1.15
C TYR A 100 -0.05 -45.61 -2.58
N PRO A 101 -0.74 -46.78 -2.77
CA PRO A 101 -1.12 -47.24 -4.10
C PRO A 101 -1.93 -46.21 -4.87
N GLN A 102 -1.68 -46.11 -6.17
CA GLN A 102 -2.42 -45.22 -7.07
C GLN A 102 -3.30 -46.08 -7.98
N LEU A 103 -4.58 -45.81 -7.96
CA LEU A 103 -5.56 -46.40 -8.87
C LEU A 103 -5.88 -45.38 -9.95
N SER A 104 -5.66 -45.74 -11.22
CA SER A 104 -5.98 -44.92 -12.37
C SER A 104 -7.07 -45.60 -13.19
N PHE A 105 -8.01 -44.83 -13.68
CA PHE A 105 -9.03 -45.22 -14.64
C PHE A 105 -8.73 -44.52 -15.97
N GLY A 106 -8.74 -45.28 -17.03
CA GLY A 106 -8.56 -44.79 -18.39
C GLY A 106 -9.65 -45.35 -19.31
N ALA A 107 -10.24 -44.48 -20.11
CA ALA A 107 -11.14 -44.86 -21.20
C ALA A 107 -10.74 -44.08 -22.45
N GLY A 108 -10.79 -44.71 -23.58
CA GLY A 108 -10.46 -44.04 -24.83
C GLY A 108 -11.11 -44.70 -26.01
N ILE A 109 -11.26 -43.93 -27.06
CA ILE A 109 -11.66 -44.36 -28.37
C ILE A 109 -10.54 -44.02 -29.35
N SER A 110 -10.21 -44.90 -30.27
CA SER A 110 -9.20 -44.65 -31.28
C SER A 110 -9.60 -45.31 -32.60
N THR A 111 -9.15 -44.71 -33.67
CA THR A 111 -9.14 -45.30 -34.99
C THR A 111 -7.89 -44.84 -35.72
N ASN A 112 -7.39 -45.60 -36.66
CA ASN A 112 -6.21 -45.22 -37.42
C ASN A 112 -6.42 -45.50 -38.92
N PHE A 113 -5.82 -44.66 -39.73
CA PHE A 113 -5.73 -44.80 -41.16
C PHE A 113 -4.25 -45.01 -41.54
N TYR A 114 -3.99 -45.97 -42.41
CA TYR A 114 -2.67 -46.20 -42.96
C TYR A 114 -2.74 -46.41 -44.45
N ASN A 115 -1.71 -46.04 -45.20
CA ASN A 115 -1.55 -46.27 -46.60
C ASN A 115 -0.13 -46.83 -46.84
N VAL A 116 -0.03 -48.05 -47.25
CA VAL A 116 1.23 -48.74 -47.52
C VAL A 116 1.40 -48.86 -49.02
N SER A 117 2.50 -48.34 -49.57
CA SER A 117 2.82 -48.40 -50.98
C SER A 117 3.04 -49.88 -51.42
N GLY A 118 2.38 -50.29 -52.48
CA GLY A 118 2.48 -51.65 -53.01
C GLY A 118 1.51 -52.64 -52.39
N MET A 119 0.60 -52.26 -51.54
CA MET A 119 -0.49 -53.06 -50.98
C MET A 119 -1.84 -52.49 -51.38
N GLU A 120 -2.86 -53.34 -51.52
CA GLU A 120 -4.25 -52.91 -51.68
C GLU A 120 -4.74 -52.32 -50.30
N ASN A 121 -4.81 -51.04 -50.23
CA ASN A 121 -5.29 -50.38 -49.03
C ASN A 121 -6.78 -50.06 -49.14
N GLY A 122 -7.57 -50.39 -48.13
CA GLY A 122 -8.97 -49.96 -48.05
C GLY A 122 -9.15 -48.47 -48.15
N ASN A 123 -10.29 -47.95 -48.53
CA ASN A 123 -10.55 -46.56 -48.61
C ASN A 123 -10.60 -45.95 -47.17
N PHE A 124 -10.46 -44.63 -47.08
CA PHE A 124 -10.40 -43.90 -45.77
C PHE A 124 -11.59 -44.23 -44.87
N GLY A 125 -12.83 -44.20 -45.38
CA GLY A 125 -14.05 -44.47 -44.62
C GLY A 125 -14.16 -45.89 -44.09
N SER A 126 -13.73 -46.93 -44.91
CA SER A 126 -13.71 -48.31 -44.45
C SER A 126 -12.68 -48.49 -43.31
N GLN A 127 -11.44 -47.99 -43.51
CA GLN A 127 -10.41 -48.14 -42.49
C GLN A 127 -10.77 -47.44 -41.15
N LEU A 128 -11.42 -46.25 -41.19
CA LEU A 128 -11.87 -45.57 -39.96
C LEU A 128 -12.88 -46.41 -39.17
N ARG A 129 -13.76 -47.11 -39.86
CA ARG A 129 -14.77 -47.99 -39.24
C ARG A 129 -14.16 -49.30 -38.77
N ASP A 130 -13.35 -49.95 -39.62
CA ASP A 130 -12.81 -51.25 -39.34
C ASP A 130 -11.70 -51.24 -38.30
N ASN A 131 -10.96 -50.12 -38.17
CA ASN A 131 -9.92 -49.90 -37.17
C ASN A 131 -10.46 -49.23 -35.91
N PHE A 132 -11.77 -48.97 -35.80
CA PHE A 132 -12.36 -48.36 -34.64
C PHE A 132 -12.22 -49.27 -33.42
N SER A 133 -11.60 -48.79 -32.38
CA SER A 133 -11.38 -49.48 -31.12
C SER A 133 -11.78 -48.65 -29.91
N GLN A 134 -12.28 -49.33 -28.94
CA GLN A 134 -12.64 -48.74 -27.64
C GLN A 134 -11.90 -49.49 -26.54
N TYR A 135 -11.39 -48.76 -25.55
CA TYR A 135 -10.82 -49.40 -24.39
C TYR A 135 -11.32 -48.78 -23.11
N ILE A 136 -11.50 -49.60 -22.09
CA ILE A 136 -11.71 -49.18 -20.69
C ILE A 136 -10.72 -49.98 -19.86
N GLY A 137 -9.99 -49.31 -19.02
CA GLY A 137 -8.98 -49.99 -18.20
C GLY A 137 -8.82 -49.36 -16.81
N PHE A 138 -8.48 -50.20 -15.86
CA PHE A 138 -8.05 -49.81 -14.52
C PHE A 138 -6.58 -50.22 -14.35
N SER A 139 -5.79 -49.30 -13.81
CA SER A 139 -4.39 -49.57 -13.50
C SER A 139 -4.13 -49.30 -12.04
N LEU A 140 -3.61 -50.27 -11.31
CA LEU A 140 -3.18 -50.12 -9.90
C LEU A 140 -1.64 -50.14 -9.85
N SER A 141 -1.06 -49.03 -9.43
CA SER A 141 0.39 -48.89 -9.26
C SER A 141 0.73 -48.83 -7.79
N VAL A 142 1.54 -49.78 -7.32
CA VAL A 142 2.00 -49.85 -5.92
C VAL A 142 3.51 -49.55 -5.88
N PRO A 143 3.94 -48.41 -5.35
CA PRO A 143 5.36 -48.06 -5.25
C PRO A 143 6.05 -48.89 -4.16
N ILE A 144 6.93 -49.82 -4.52
CA ILE A 144 7.71 -50.61 -3.57
C ILE A 144 9.01 -49.90 -3.24
N PHE A 145 9.71 -49.42 -4.24
CA PHE A 145 10.97 -48.69 -4.09
C PHE A 145 11.14 -47.65 -5.18
N ASN A 146 11.33 -46.40 -4.81
CA ASN A 146 11.45 -45.26 -5.74
C ASN A 146 12.75 -44.45 -5.50
N ARG A 147 13.85 -45.09 -5.16
CA ARG A 147 15.18 -44.47 -4.91
C ARG A 147 15.12 -43.33 -3.90
N PHE A 148 14.25 -43.45 -2.87
CA PHE A 148 14.02 -42.43 -1.83
C PHE A 148 13.39 -41.11 -2.35
N GLU A 149 12.89 -41.06 -3.57
CA GLU A 149 12.27 -39.86 -4.17
C GLU A 149 11.14 -39.32 -3.28
N THR A 150 10.19 -40.18 -2.90
CA THR A 150 9.06 -39.77 -2.04
C THR A 150 9.55 -39.27 -0.68
N ARG A 151 10.55 -39.92 -0.07
CA ARG A 151 11.14 -39.47 1.19
C ARG A 151 11.75 -38.08 1.05
N ASN A 152 12.51 -37.83 -0.02
CA ASN A 152 13.13 -36.54 -0.27
C ASN A 152 12.07 -35.47 -0.57
N ARG A 153 11.01 -35.79 -1.31
CA ARG A 153 9.87 -34.88 -1.57
C ARG A 153 9.17 -34.47 -0.27
N VAL A 154 8.90 -35.41 0.64
CA VAL A 154 8.33 -35.11 1.95
C VAL A 154 9.27 -34.25 2.80
N ARG A 155 10.59 -34.52 2.74
CA ARG A 155 11.59 -33.69 3.46
C ARG A 155 11.64 -32.27 2.92
N SER A 156 11.65 -32.10 1.60
CA SER A 156 11.57 -30.77 0.96
C SER A 156 10.28 -30.03 1.34
N ALA A 157 9.14 -30.70 1.34
CA ALA A 157 7.86 -30.10 1.73
C ALA A 157 7.88 -29.64 3.20
N ARG A 158 8.54 -30.37 4.11
CA ARG A 158 8.71 -29.94 5.51
C ARG A 158 9.63 -28.72 5.63
N ILE A 159 10.72 -28.67 4.87
CA ILE A 159 11.61 -27.50 4.86
C ILE A 159 10.83 -26.29 4.35
N GLN A 160 10.02 -26.45 3.31
CA GLN A 160 9.17 -25.38 2.79
C GLN A 160 8.14 -24.89 3.80
N GLN A 161 7.52 -25.82 4.59
CA GLN A 161 6.64 -25.44 5.69
C GLN A 161 7.36 -24.58 6.74
N HIS A 162 8.61 -24.98 7.14
CA HIS A 162 9.42 -24.16 8.04
C HIS A 162 9.72 -22.78 7.47
N THR A 163 9.98 -22.67 6.19
CA THR A 163 10.19 -21.37 5.52
C THR A 163 8.94 -20.50 5.66
N TYR A 164 7.74 -21.02 5.37
CA TYR A 164 6.50 -20.27 5.53
C TYR A 164 6.16 -19.92 6.97
N TYR A 165 6.53 -20.77 7.93
CA TYR A 165 6.41 -20.46 9.34
C TYR A 165 7.23 -19.21 9.72
N TRP A 166 8.50 -19.15 9.29
CA TRP A 166 9.33 -17.98 9.56
C TRP A 166 8.90 -16.75 8.79
N GLN A 167 8.36 -16.89 7.59
CA GLN A 167 7.76 -15.78 6.85
C GLN A 167 6.50 -15.22 7.54
N LEU A 168 5.69 -16.07 8.17
CA LEU A 168 4.57 -15.61 8.99
C LEU A 168 5.07 -14.80 10.20
N GLU A 169 6.07 -15.31 10.91
CA GLU A 169 6.64 -14.58 12.06
C GLU A 169 7.30 -13.25 11.63
N GLU A 170 7.97 -13.23 10.50
CA GLU A 170 8.51 -12.00 9.91
C GLU A 170 7.41 -11.00 9.56
N SER A 171 6.32 -11.47 8.93
CA SER A 171 5.15 -10.62 8.61
C SER A 171 4.54 -9.99 9.86
N LYS A 172 4.41 -10.75 10.95
CA LYS A 172 3.94 -10.23 12.25
C LYS A 172 4.89 -9.18 12.83
N LYS A 173 6.21 -9.43 12.80
CA LYS A 173 7.22 -8.47 13.28
C LYS A 173 7.24 -7.20 12.45
N THR A 174 7.11 -7.32 11.14
CA THR A 174 7.03 -6.18 10.22
C THR A 174 5.80 -5.34 10.52
N LEU A 175 4.63 -5.96 10.68
CA LEU A 175 3.40 -5.27 11.07
C LEU A 175 3.56 -4.53 12.41
N TYR A 176 4.17 -5.17 13.42
CA TYR A 176 4.43 -4.52 14.70
C TYR A 176 5.35 -3.30 14.58
N LYS A 177 6.42 -3.42 13.79
CA LYS A 177 7.33 -2.31 13.50
C LYS A 177 6.60 -1.15 12.79
N GLU A 178 5.79 -1.45 11.79
CA GLU A 178 5.00 -0.43 11.06
C GLU A 178 4.05 0.32 11.99
N ILE A 179 3.36 -0.40 12.88
CA ILE A 179 2.46 0.20 13.88
C ILE A 179 3.24 1.09 14.86
N GLN A 180 4.40 0.63 15.35
CA GLN A 180 5.25 1.45 16.20
C GLN A 180 5.71 2.73 15.50
N GLN A 181 6.13 2.62 14.23
CA GLN A 181 6.53 3.78 13.45
C GLN A 181 5.36 4.74 13.22
N ALA A 182 4.17 4.22 12.90
CA ALA A 182 2.96 5.03 12.75
C ALA A 182 2.62 5.76 14.05
N TYR A 183 2.71 5.08 15.20
CA TYR A 183 2.46 5.67 16.51
C TYR A 183 3.44 6.81 16.83
N TYR A 184 4.75 6.57 16.70
CA TYR A 184 5.73 7.62 16.98
C TYR A 184 5.64 8.79 16.01
N ASN A 185 5.32 8.53 14.74
CA ASN A 185 5.06 9.58 13.77
C ASN A 185 3.83 10.42 14.15
N ALA A 186 2.78 9.79 14.66
CA ALA A 186 1.58 10.51 15.11
C ALA A 186 1.85 11.36 16.36
N VAL A 187 2.59 10.83 17.36
CA VAL A 187 3.00 11.59 18.55
C VAL A 187 3.90 12.79 18.17
N ASN A 188 4.82 12.58 17.23
CA ASN A 188 5.66 13.68 16.73
C ASN A 188 4.83 14.74 16.01
N ALA A 189 3.88 14.34 15.17
CA ALA A 189 3.00 15.27 14.47
C ALA A 189 2.07 16.05 15.42
N GLU A 190 1.59 15.43 16.50
CA GLU A 190 0.85 16.11 17.59
C GLU A 190 1.70 17.20 18.22
N THR A 191 2.93 16.87 18.61
CA THR A 191 3.87 17.84 19.22
C THR A 191 4.19 18.96 18.24
N GLN A 192 4.43 18.64 16.96
CA GLN A 192 4.72 19.63 15.92
C GLN A 192 3.53 20.57 15.70
N TYR A 193 2.32 20.04 15.69
CA TYR A 193 1.10 20.86 15.56
C TYR A 193 0.96 21.84 16.73
N HIS A 194 1.10 21.39 17.97
CA HIS A 194 1.03 22.27 19.13
C HIS A 194 2.15 23.33 19.14
N SER A 195 3.36 22.96 18.76
CA SER A 195 4.48 23.92 18.63
C SER A 195 4.21 24.94 17.52
N SER A 196 3.63 24.52 16.39
CA SER A 196 3.30 25.43 15.28
C SER A 196 2.16 26.40 15.63
N LEU A 197 1.19 26.01 16.47
CA LEU A 197 0.18 26.92 17.02
C LEU A 197 0.83 28.06 17.81
N THR A 198 1.69 27.74 18.76
CA THR A 198 2.40 28.72 19.56
C THR A 198 3.30 29.63 18.72
N ALA A 199 3.97 29.06 17.70
CA ALA A 199 4.80 29.84 16.78
C ALA A 199 3.98 30.81 15.92
N ASP A 200 2.81 30.40 15.43
CA ASP A 200 1.90 31.26 14.67
C ASP A 200 1.36 32.39 15.52
N GLU A 201 0.89 32.13 16.75
CA GLU A 201 0.43 33.15 17.69
C GLU A 201 1.53 34.20 18.00
N ALA A 202 2.76 33.75 18.27
CA ALA A 202 3.89 34.61 18.52
C ALA A 202 4.28 35.47 17.31
N ALA A 203 4.32 34.84 16.10
CA ALA A 203 4.63 35.54 14.87
C ALA A 203 3.55 36.57 14.50
N GLN A 204 2.27 36.23 14.72
CA GLN A 204 1.14 37.17 14.54
C GLN A 204 1.26 38.38 15.45
N ALA A 205 1.52 38.17 16.75
CA ALA A 205 1.70 39.25 17.69
C ALA A 205 2.88 40.16 17.33
N SER A 206 4.01 39.58 16.93
CA SER A 206 5.20 40.30 16.44
C SER A 206 4.89 41.14 15.20
N PHE A 207 4.17 40.55 14.23
CA PHE A 207 3.75 41.25 12.99
C PHE A 207 2.82 42.44 13.32
N LEU A 208 1.84 42.27 14.20
CA LEU A 208 0.92 43.36 14.59
C LEU A 208 1.69 44.54 15.23
N LEU A 209 2.63 44.26 16.12
CA LEU A 209 3.49 45.30 16.71
C LEU A 209 4.38 45.98 15.65
N MET A 210 4.95 45.21 14.72
CA MET A 210 5.76 45.75 13.63
C MET A 210 4.93 46.61 12.68
N LYS A 211 3.71 46.18 12.35
CA LYS A 211 2.75 46.95 11.54
C LYS A 211 2.43 48.30 12.19
N GLU A 212 2.23 48.35 13.51
CA GLU A 212 1.99 49.59 14.23
C GLU A 212 3.22 50.51 14.20
N LYS A 213 4.44 49.97 14.41
CA LYS A 213 5.68 50.72 14.28
C LYS A 213 5.86 51.31 12.88
N TYR A 214 5.59 50.53 11.84
CA TYR A 214 5.70 50.98 10.44
C TYR A 214 4.71 52.10 10.14
N THR A 215 3.44 51.96 10.56
CA THR A 215 2.41 52.99 10.32
C THR A 215 2.73 54.29 11.05
N ASN A 216 3.42 54.21 12.20
CA ASN A 216 3.88 55.36 12.96
C ASN A 216 5.26 55.91 12.52
N GLY A 217 5.81 55.42 11.40
CA GLY A 217 7.12 55.85 10.87
C GLY A 217 8.32 55.42 11.73
N LYS A 218 8.16 54.44 12.63
CA LYS A 218 9.21 53.96 13.57
C LYS A 218 9.89 52.68 13.12
N ALA A 219 9.51 52.13 11.97
CA ALA A 219 10.11 50.98 11.35
C ALA A 219 10.21 51.20 9.83
N ASN A 220 11.18 50.55 9.18
CA ASN A 220 11.35 50.62 7.75
C ASN A 220 10.53 49.55 7.01
N ALA A 221 10.41 49.66 5.68
CA ALA A 221 9.65 48.72 4.85
C ALA A 221 10.22 47.29 4.86
N THR A 222 11.53 47.14 5.00
CA THR A 222 12.22 45.83 5.05
C THR A 222 11.84 45.09 6.34
N GLU A 223 11.93 45.71 7.48
CA GLU A 223 11.52 45.13 8.78
C GLU A 223 10.06 44.72 8.80
N TYR A 224 9.18 45.56 8.23
CA TYR A 224 7.76 45.24 8.09
C TYR A 224 7.54 44.01 7.22
N ASN A 225 8.20 43.95 6.06
CA ASN A 225 8.07 42.81 5.13
C ASN A 225 8.65 41.52 5.67
N GLU A 226 9.77 41.57 6.38
CA GLU A 226 10.36 40.43 7.09
C GLU A 226 9.42 39.85 8.14
N SER A 227 8.85 40.71 9.00
CA SER A 227 7.90 40.30 10.02
C SER A 227 6.63 39.70 9.38
N ARG A 228 6.11 40.28 8.28
CA ARG A 228 4.98 39.75 7.52
C ARG A 228 5.27 38.39 6.92
N THR A 229 6.43 38.22 6.32
CA THR A 229 6.86 36.95 5.72
C THR A 229 7.02 35.86 6.76
N ALA A 230 7.61 36.21 7.92
CA ALA A 230 7.74 35.29 9.06
C ALA A 230 6.36 34.80 9.57
N TRP A 231 5.40 35.71 9.72
CA TRP A 231 4.04 35.34 10.10
C TRP A 231 3.35 34.47 9.04
N MET A 232 3.41 34.85 7.75
CA MET A 232 2.81 34.04 6.67
C MET A 232 3.41 32.64 6.60
N LYS A 233 4.71 32.50 6.83
CA LYS A 233 5.37 31.20 6.94
C LYS A 233 4.83 30.40 8.14
N ALA A 234 4.71 31.02 9.31
CA ALA A 234 4.18 30.35 10.51
C ALA A 234 2.73 29.84 10.30
N VAL A 235 1.88 30.63 9.62
CA VAL A 235 0.53 30.20 9.24
C VAL A 235 0.57 28.99 8.30
N SER A 236 1.45 28.98 7.29
CA SER A 236 1.62 27.86 6.38
C SER A 236 2.12 26.60 7.11
N ASP A 237 3.14 26.76 7.95
CA ASP A 237 3.72 25.66 8.75
C ASP A 237 2.67 25.06 9.71
N ARG A 238 1.82 25.89 10.34
CA ARG A 238 0.70 25.44 11.16
C ARG A 238 -0.34 24.65 10.36
N LEU A 239 -0.73 25.14 9.19
CA LEU A 239 -1.67 24.43 8.34
C LEU A 239 -1.13 23.07 7.92
N GLN A 240 0.13 23.02 7.51
CA GLN A 240 0.77 21.77 7.13
C GLN A 240 0.85 20.78 8.32
N ALA A 241 1.29 21.24 9.49
CA ALA A 241 1.34 20.43 10.70
C ALA A 241 -0.04 19.91 11.12
N LYS A 242 -1.09 20.74 10.97
CA LYS A 242 -2.48 20.37 11.24
C LYS A 242 -2.94 19.17 10.41
N TYR A 243 -2.72 19.22 9.10
CA TYR A 243 -3.13 18.14 8.20
C TYR A 243 -2.23 16.90 8.35
N ASP A 244 -0.92 17.07 8.63
CA ASP A 244 -0.04 15.93 8.92
C ASP A 244 -0.48 15.19 10.19
N TYR A 245 -0.81 15.91 11.26
CA TYR A 245 -1.33 15.32 12.50
C TYR A 245 -2.63 14.57 12.28
N LEU A 246 -3.60 15.14 11.55
CA LEU A 246 -4.84 14.49 11.19
C LEU A 246 -4.57 13.18 10.41
N PHE A 247 -3.74 13.27 9.38
CA PHE A 247 -3.42 12.11 8.54
C PHE A 247 -2.72 11.00 9.33
N ARG A 248 -1.72 11.34 10.17
CA ARG A 248 -1.01 10.36 11.01
C ARG A 248 -1.92 9.67 12.00
N THR A 249 -2.88 10.38 12.56
CA THR A 249 -3.89 9.79 13.46
C THR A 249 -4.80 8.81 12.70
N LYS A 250 -5.23 9.18 11.48
CA LYS A 250 -6.04 8.29 10.64
C LYS A 250 -5.30 7.04 10.17
N ILE A 251 -3.97 7.09 10.01
CA ILE A 251 -3.16 5.89 9.76
C ILE A 251 -3.26 4.90 10.94
N LEU A 252 -3.26 5.38 12.19
CA LEU A 252 -3.46 4.50 13.35
C LEU A 252 -4.87 3.87 13.34
N ASP A 253 -5.91 4.64 13.03
CA ASP A 253 -7.28 4.15 12.89
C ASP A 253 -7.34 3.04 11.81
N PHE A 254 -6.66 3.23 10.68
CA PHE A 254 -6.55 2.23 9.63
C PHE A 254 -5.90 0.92 10.10
N TYR A 255 -4.85 0.99 10.94
CA TYR A 255 -4.26 -0.23 11.51
C TYR A 255 -5.20 -0.94 12.46
N ARG A 256 -6.07 -0.23 13.17
CA ARG A 256 -7.12 -0.79 14.02
C ARG A 256 -8.30 -1.37 13.24
N GLY A 257 -8.38 -1.09 11.92
CA GLY A 257 -9.52 -1.50 11.09
C GLY A 257 -10.74 -0.61 11.25
N ILE A 258 -10.59 0.59 11.83
CA ILE A 258 -11.65 1.58 11.92
C ILE A 258 -11.85 2.21 10.55
N PRO A 259 -13.09 2.35 10.05
CA PRO A 259 -13.35 3.02 8.78
C PRO A 259 -12.79 4.44 8.77
N LEU A 260 -12.13 4.82 7.67
CA LEU A 260 -11.58 6.15 7.48
C LEU A 260 -12.73 7.12 7.18
N THR A 261 -13.29 7.70 8.24
CA THR A 261 -14.22 8.85 8.16
C THR A 261 -13.46 10.09 8.59
N LEU A 262 -13.63 11.19 7.84
CA LEU A 262 -13.08 12.50 8.17
C LEU A 262 -14.12 13.33 8.90
#